data_49af186d28a4dbad3a620e2297ae1146
#
_entry.id   49af186d28a4dbad3a620e2297ae1146
#
_cell.length_a   1.000
_cell.length_b   1.000
_cell.length_c   1.000
_cell.angle_alpha   90.00
_cell.angle_beta   90.00
_cell.angle_gamma   90.00
#
_symmetry.space_group_name_H-M   'P 1'
#
loop_
_entity.id
_entity.type
_entity.pdbx_description
1 polymer ?
#
loop_
_entity_poly.entity_id
_entity_poly.type
_entity_poly.pdbx_seq_one_letter_code
_entity_poly.pdbx_strand_id
1 'polypeptide(L)'
;IPIDQIPQETQDKIAVARLGDSDSLKVGQGVIAIGNALGYGQSVTVGYVSALNREVQTSDGNTRVLLQTDAAINPGNSGGALLNMKGEVIGINAAKYSSTEVEGIGYAIPVSGVQEILDELMNRKTRSEVEESRRGYLGIQGTTVDEETAATFDMPKGVYVYKILEDGAAAG
;
A
#
# COMPACT_ATOMS: atom_id res chain seq x y z
N ILE A 1 -13.82 1.04 3.20
CA ILE A 1 -15.26 1.04 3.54
C ILE A 1 -15.38 1.70 4.91
N PRO A 2 -16.24 2.72 5.08
CA PRO A 2 -16.52 3.30 6.38
C PRO A 2 -17.09 2.25 7.35
N ILE A 3 -16.76 2.35 8.63
CA ILE A 3 -17.14 1.32 9.60
C ILE A 3 -18.66 1.20 9.79
N ASP A 4 -19.38 2.29 9.62
CA ASP A 4 -20.85 2.37 9.66
C ASP A 4 -21.55 1.64 8.49
N GLN A 5 -20.81 1.37 7.41
CA GLN A 5 -21.28 0.59 6.27
C GLN A 5 -20.99 -0.92 6.40
N ILE A 6 -20.27 -1.32 7.44
CA ILE A 6 -20.01 -2.72 7.74
C ILE A 6 -21.16 -3.27 8.59
N PRO A 7 -21.82 -4.39 8.22
CA PRO A 7 -22.86 -5.00 9.03
C PRO A 7 -22.38 -5.27 10.47
N GLN A 8 -23.23 -5.01 11.47
CA GLN A 8 -22.87 -5.15 12.89
C GLN A 8 -22.34 -6.56 13.20
N GLU A 9 -22.95 -7.60 12.65
CA GLU A 9 -22.47 -8.99 12.80
C GLU A 9 -21.02 -9.18 12.33
N THR A 10 -20.59 -8.42 11.33
CA THR A 10 -19.20 -8.43 10.85
C THR A 10 -18.30 -7.61 11.76
N GLN A 11 -18.77 -6.45 12.21
CA GLN A 11 -18.01 -5.61 13.16
C GLN A 11 -17.70 -6.37 14.45
N ASP A 12 -18.67 -7.11 14.98
CA ASP A 12 -18.51 -7.90 16.21
C ASP A 12 -17.47 -9.03 16.09
N LYS A 13 -17.13 -9.42 14.86
CA LYS A 13 -16.13 -10.46 14.56
C LYS A 13 -14.74 -9.88 14.28
N ILE A 14 -14.59 -8.57 14.19
CA ILE A 14 -13.31 -7.93 13.90
C ILE A 14 -12.42 -7.99 15.15
N ALA A 15 -11.31 -8.71 15.04
CA ALA A 15 -10.25 -8.68 16.05
C ALA A 15 -9.20 -7.64 15.64
N VAL A 16 -8.98 -6.65 16.50
CA VAL A 16 -7.95 -5.62 16.26
C VAL A 16 -6.56 -6.19 16.59
N ALA A 17 -5.65 -6.12 15.64
CA ALA A 17 -4.27 -6.53 15.84
C ALA A 17 -3.53 -5.59 16.81
N ARG A 18 -2.67 -6.16 17.66
CA ARG A 18 -1.79 -5.36 18.52
C ARG A 18 -0.53 -5.02 17.76
N LEU A 19 -0.14 -3.75 17.80
CA LEU A 19 1.17 -3.32 17.29
C LEU A 19 2.23 -3.68 18.33
N GLY A 20 3.31 -4.28 17.84
CA GLY A 20 4.52 -4.55 18.62
C GLY A 20 5.54 -3.44 18.44
N ASP A 21 6.72 -3.65 19.00
CA ASP A 21 7.86 -2.74 18.88
C ASP A 21 8.91 -3.38 17.97
N SER A 22 9.04 -2.84 16.73
CA SER A 22 10.03 -3.33 15.78
C SER A 22 11.46 -2.89 16.09
N ASP A 23 11.63 -1.84 16.90
CA ASP A 23 12.96 -1.32 17.26
C ASP A 23 13.66 -2.19 18.32
N SER A 24 12.87 -2.94 19.09
CA SER A 24 13.39 -3.90 20.10
C SER A 24 13.75 -5.28 19.53
N LEU A 25 13.53 -5.51 18.24
CA LEU A 25 13.80 -6.79 17.59
C LEU A 25 15.29 -7.15 17.60
N LYS A 26 15.56 -8.45 17.57
CA LYS A 26 16.91 -9.00 17.44
C LYS A 26 16.96 -10.00 16.30
N VAL A 27 18.08 -10.06 15.60
CA VAL A 27 18.35 -11.12 14.63
C VAL A 27 18.24 -12.49 15.30
N GLY A 28 17.60 -13.43 14.61
CA GLY A 28 17.31 -14.77 15.13
C GLY A 28 15.99 -14.87 15.91
N GLN A 29 15.24 -13.79 16.11
CA GLN A 29 13.89 -13.88 16.67
C GLN A 29 12.93 -14.51 15.66
N GLY A 30 12.06 -15.41 16.13
CA GLY A 30 11.01 -16.04 15.33
C GLY A 30 9.96 -15.04 14.88
N VAL A 31 9.51 -15.18 13.64
CA VAL A 31 8.45 -14.36 13.03
C VAL A 31 7.46 -15.21 12.26
N ILE A 32 6.24 -14.69 12.11
CA ILE A 32 5.14 -15.31 11.39
C ILE A 32 4.63 -14.29 10.37
N ALA A 33 4.70 -14.63 9.08
CA ALA A 33 4.11 -13.81 8.03
C ALA A 33 2.74 -14.37 7.63
N ILE A 34 1.74 -13.49 7.61
CA ILE A 34 0.35 -13.83 7.26
C ILE A 34 -0.06 -13.04 6.03
N GLY A 35 -0.80 -13.69 5.13
CA GLY A 35 -1.37 -13.05 3.96
C GLY A 35 -2.26 -14.01 3.18
N ASN A 36 -2.62 -13.61 1.97
CA ASN A 36 -3.40 -14.43 1.03
C ASN A 36 -2.55 -14.69 -0.22
N ALA A 37 -1.51 -15.52 -0.06
CA ALA A 37 -0.56 -15.81 -1.13
C ALA A 37 -1.29 -16.42 -2.35
N LEU A 38 -1.09 -15.78 -3.51
CA LEU A 38 -1.65 -16.19 -4.79
C LEU A 38 -3.19 -16.24 -4.85
N GLY A 39 -3.91 -15.66 -3.87
CA GLY A 39 -5.37 -15.64 -3.85
C GLY A 39 -6.04 -16.99 -3.49
N TYR A 40 -5.26 -17.98 -3.08
CA TYR A 40 -5.78 -19.32 -2.70
C TYR A 40 -6.29 -19.39 -1.25
N GLY A 41 -6.44 -18.26 -0.59
CA GLY A 41 -6.87 -18.19 0.81
C GLY A 41 -5.74 -17.76 1.75
N GLN A 42 -6.07 -17.69 3.03
CA GLN A 42 -5.12 -17.27 4.05
C GLN A 42 -3.93 -18.24 4.12
N SER A 43 -2.73 -17.70 4.03
CA SER A 43 -1.49 -18.44 4.14
C SER A 43 -0.65 -17.91 5.30
N VAL A 44 0.07 -18.81 5.94
CA VAL A 44 0.99 -18.53 7.06
C VAL A 44 2.34 -19.11 6.72
N THR A 45 3.38 -18.31 6.80
CA THR A 45 4.77 -18.74 6.72
C THR A 45 5.52 -18.35 7.99
N VAL A 46 6.48 -19.17 8.41
CA VAL A 46 7.25 -18.98 9.63
C VAL A 46 8.73 -18.89 9.27
N GLY A 47 9.45 -18.04 9.96
CA GLY A 47 10.89 -17.86 9.81
C GLY A 47 11.47 -17.05 10.95
N TYR A 48 12.59 -16.41 10.67
CA TYR A 48 13.34 -15.63 11.65
C TYR A 48 13.69 -14.25 11.09
N VAL A 49 13.96 -13.30 11.96
CA VAL A 49 14.59 -12.04 11.59
C VAL A 49 16.01 -12.34 11.14
N SER A 50 16.31 -12.13 9.87
CA SER A 50 17.64 -12.37 9.28
C SER A 50 18.53 -11.14 9.36
N ALA A 51 17.95 -9.92 9.23
CA ALA A 51 18.65 -8.66 9.42
C ALA A 51 17.70 -7.55 9.84
N LEU A 52 18.25 -6.55 10.51
CA LEU A 52 17.59 -5.30 10.87
C LEU A 52 18.18 -4.15 10.04
N ASN A 53 17.39 -3.09 9.86
CA ASN A 53 17.83 -1.85 9.20
C ASN A 53 18.50 -2.10 7.84
N ARG A 54 17.95 -3.02 7.04
CA ARG A 54 18.46 -3.31 5.71
C ARG A 54 18.10 -2.19 4.74
N GLU A 55 19.09 -1.48 4.24
CA GLU A 55 18.90 -0.51 3.17
C GLU A 55 18.66 -1.24 1.85
N VAL A 56 17.50 -1.01 1.26
CA VAL A 56 17.08 -1.61 -0.01
C VAL A 56 16.75 -0.49 -0.99
N GLN A 57 17.46 -0.47 -2.11
CA GLN A 57 17.16 0.46 -3.20
C GLN A 57 15.92 -0.03 -3.96
N THR A 58 14.95 0.85 -4.10
CA THR A 58 13.68 0.56 -4.76
C THR A 58 13.70 1.00 -6.22
N SER A 59 12.81 0.44 -7.04
CA SER A 59 12.73 0.76 -8.49
C SER A 59 12.39 2.22 -8.80
N ASP A 60 11.89 2.97 -7.81
CA ASP A 60 11.64 4.42 -7.88
C ASP A 60 12.88 5.27 -7.52
N GLY A 61 14.05 4.62 -7.32
CA GLY A 61 15.31 5.28 -6.98
C GLY A 61 15.47 5.66 -5.52
N ASN A 62 14.47 5.38 -4.67
CA ASN A 62 14.54 5.66 -3.24
C ASN A 62 15.22 4.52 -2.49
N THR A 63 15.88 4.83 -1.37
CA THR A 63 16.37 3.83 -0.42
C THR A 63 15.38 3.72 0.74
N ARG A 64 15.03 2.50 1.12
CA ARG A 64 14.15 2.20 2.24
C ARG A 64 14.84 1.30 3.24
N VAL A 65 14.60 1.56 4.52
CA VAL A 65 15.11 0.74 5.61
C VAL A 65 14.06 -0.31 5.97
N LEU A 66 14.41 -1.58 5.82
CA LEU A 66 13.49 -2.71 5.94
C LEU A 66 14.02 -3.74 6.96
N LEU A 67 13.09 -4.53 7.51
CA LEU A 67 13.38 -5.79 8.18
C LEU A 67 13.61 -6.87 7.12
N GLN A 68 14.61 -7.73 7.32
CA GLN A 68 14.83 -8.91 6.51
C GLN A 68 14.45 -10.17 7.28
N THR A 69 13.77 -11.11 6.62
CA THR A 69 13.36 -12.40 7.17
C THR A 69 13.58 -13.52 6.15
N ASP A 70 13.74 -14.74 6.61
CA ASP A 70 13.72 -15.95 5.78
C ASP A 70 12.31 -16.58 5.69
N ALA A 71 11.33 -16.04 6.43
CA ALA A 71 9.93 -16.38 6.19
C ALA A 71 9.57 -16.07 4.73
N ALA A 72 8.90 -16.99 4.04
CA ALA A 72 8.56 -16.83 2.63
C ALA A 72 7.60 -15.65 2.42
N ILE A 73 8.09 -14.59 1.79
CA ILE A 73 7.32 -13.42 1.38
C ILE A 73 7.15 -13.48 -0.14
N ASN A 74 5.92 -13.73 -0.57
CA ASN A 74 5.56 -13.94 -1.97
C ASN A 74 4.43 -12.99 -2.40
N PRO A 75 4.17 -12.80 -3.71
CA PRO A 75 2.99 -12.12 -4.18
C PRO A 75 1.71 -12.69 -3.53
N GLY A 76 0.89 -11.81 -2.95
CA GLY A 76 -0.34 -12.14 -2.24
C GLY A 76 -0.23 -12.07 -0.72
N ASN A 77 0.95 -12.24 -0.09
CA ASN A 77 1.12 -11.90 1.30
C ASN A 77 1.71 -10.50 1.53
N SER A 78 2.10 -9.81 0.46
CA SER A 78 2.49 -8.39 0.48
C SER A 78 1.34 -7.52 0.97
N GLY A 79 1.62 -6.58 1.87
CA GLY A 79 0.61 -5.81 2.60
C GLY A 79 0.01 -6.53 3.82
N GLY A 80 0.26 -7.84 3.97
CA GLY A 80 -0.09 -8.62 5.14
C GLY A 80 0.84 -8.35 6.33
N ALA A 81 0.50 -8.91 7.49
CA ALA A 81 1.24 -8.71 8.73
C ALA A 81 2.46 -9.63 8.85
N LEU A 82 3.56 -9.07 9.35
CA LEU A 82 4.64 -9.82 9.98
C LEU A 82 4.46 -9.73 11.49
N LEU A 83 4.31 -10.87 12.14
CA LEU A 83 4.07 -10.97 13.58
C LEU A 83 5.31 -11.50 14.31
N ASN A 84 5.47 -11.11 15.56
CA ASN A 84 6.36 -11.80 16.48
C ASN A 84 5.66 -13.05 17.07
N MET A 85 6.38 -13.83 17.88
CA MET A 85 5.85 -15.04 18.50
C MET A 85 4.80 -14.80 19.60
N LYS A 86 4.52 -13.52 19.94
CA LYS A 86 3.41 -13.12 20.82
C LYS A 86 2.14 -12.74 20.06
N GLY A 87 2.17 -12.77 18.70
CA GLY A 87 1.07 -12.35 17.83
C GLY A 87 0.95 -10.83 17.67
N GLU A 88 2.01 -10.07 17.98
CA GLU A 88 2.04 -8.62 17.79
C GLU A 88 2.60 -8.30 16.40
N VAL A 89 2.02 -7.32 15.70
CA VAL A 89 2.47 -6.86 14.39
C VAL A 89 3.76 -6.06 14.56
N ILE A 90 4.85 -6.56 13.99
CA ILE A 90 6.17 -5.93 14.00
C ILE A 90 6.58 -5.38 12.63
N GLY A 91 5.83 -5.74 11.58
CA GLY A 91 6.11 -5.26 10.23
C GLY A 91 4.96 -5.51 9.28
N ILE A 92 5.05 -4.88 8.11
CA ILE A 92 4.15 -5.07 6.98
C ILE A 92 4.95 -5.75 5.87
N ASN A 93 4.51 -6.94 5.44
CA ASN A 93 5.18 -7.72 4.40
C ASN A 93 5.30 -6.95 3.09
N ALA A 94 6.47 -7.00 2.45
CA ALA A 94 6.79 -6.21 1.27
C ALA A 94 7.43 -7.07 0.17
N ALA A 95 6.62 -7.92 -0.49
CA ALA A 95 7.08 -8.84 -1.54
C ALA A 95 7.72 -8.13 -2.74
N LYS A 96 7.38 -6.87 -2.99
CA LYS A 96 7.93 -6.10 -4.11
C LYS A 96 9.45 -5.93 -4.07
N TYR A 97 10.04 -6.02 -2.88
CA TYR A 97 11.48 -5.85 -2.69
C TYR A 97 12.25 -7.16 -2.65
N SER A 98 11.55 -8.29 -2.69
CA SER A 98 12.18 -9.60 -2.76
C SER A 98 12.64 -9.87 -4.20
N SER A 99 13.90 -10.27 -4.39
CA SER A 99 14.38 -10.74 -5.68
C SER A 99 13.78 -12.11 -5.97
N THR A 100 13.22 -12.29 -7.15
CA THR A 100 12.71 -13.60 -7.61
C THR A 100 13.82 -14.63 -7.84
N GLU A 101 15.08 -14.17 -7.86
CA GLU A 101 16.25 -15.01 -8.12
C GLU A 101 16.94 -15.48 -6.83
N VAL A 102 16.54 -14.95 -5.66
CA VAL A 102 17.17 -15.30 -4.39
C VAL A 102 16.10 -15.82 -3.42
N GLU A 103 16.15 -17.11 -3.15
CA GLU A 103 15.31 -17.75 -2.14
C GLU A 103 15.78 -17.39 -0.71
N GLY A 104 14.82 -17.36 0.23
CA GLY A 104 15.12 -17.13 1.65
C GLY A 104 15.39 -15.66 2.01
N ILE A 105 15.08 -14.71 1.14
CA ILE A 105 15.13 -13.27 1.43
C ILE A 105 13.75 -12.66 1.26
N GLY A 106 13.10 -12.36 2.37
CA GLY A 106 11.87 -11.58 2.43
C GLY A 106 12.10 -10.26 3.15
N TYR A 107 11.29 -9.26 2.85
CA TYR A 107 11.35 -7.95 3.48
C TYR A 107 10.02 -7.55 4.09
N ALA A 108 10.10 -6.75 5.16
CA ALA A 108 8.95 -6.12 5.77
C ALA A 108 9.28 -4.68 6.19
N ILE A 109 8.30 -3.80 6.10
CA ILE A 109 8.38 -2.42 6.59
C ILE A 109 8.24 -2.48 8.11
N PRO A 110 9.22 -1.96 8.90
CA PRO A 110 9.14 -1.98 10.35
C PRO A 110 7.96 -1.10 10.85
N VAL A 111 7.15 -1.62 11.76
CA VAL A 111 5.93 -0.92 12.21
C VAL A 111 6.23 0.32 13.03
N SER A 112 7.29 0.34 13.84
CA SER A 112 7.67 1.51 14.66
C SER A 112 7.98 2.73 13.79
N GLY A 113 8.61 2.53 12.63
CA GLY A 113 8.96 3.61 11.70
C GLY A 113 7.78 4.20 10.91
N VAL A 114 6.59 3.59 10.98
CA VAL A 114 5.40 4.05 10.23
C VAL A 114 4.20 4.35 11.14
N GLN A 115 4.41 4.41 12.44
CA GLN A 115 3.31 4.59 13.40
C GLN A 115 2.55 5.90 13.20
N GLU A 116 3.24 7.01 12.96
CA GLU A 116 2.61 8.29 12.67
C GLU A 116 1.73 8.24 11.41
N ILE A 117 2.20 7.54 10.39
CA ILE A 117 1.43 7.32 9.14
C ILE A 117 0.20 6.46 9.41
N LEU A 118 0.32 5.43 10.24
CA LEU A 118 -0.83 4.59 10.63
C LEU A 118 -1.87 5.40 11.39
N ASP A 119 -1.45 6.23 12.34
CA ASP A 119 -2.32 7.11 13.12
C ASP A 119 -3.03 8.14 12.21
N GLU A 120 -2.31 8.73 11.26
CA GLU A 120 -2.92 9.63 10.26
C GLU A 120 -3.98 8.89 9.43
N LEU A 121 -3.64 7.70 8.90
CA LEU A 121 -4.56 6.92 8.07
C LEU A 121 -5.80 6.44 8.83
N MET A 122 -5.65 6.04 10.10
CA MET A 122 -6.77 5.63 10.96
C MET A 122 -7.72 6.80 11.27
N ASN A 123 -7.20 8.00 11.41
CA ASN A 123 -7.99 9.21 11.69
C ASN A 123 -8.51 9.89 10.41
N ARG A 124 -8.10 9.43 9.24
CA ARG A 124 -8.51 10.02 7.97
C ARG A 124 -9.97 9.73 7.67
N LYS A 125 -10.77 10.79 7.56
CA LYS A 125 -12.17 10.66 7.14
C LYS A 125 -12.24 10.06 5.73
N THR A 126 -12.93 8.93 5.61
CA THR A 126 -13.21 8.33 4.31
C THR A 126 -14.06 9.32 3.49
N ARG A 127 -13.60 9.65 2.29
CA ARG A 127 -14.39 10.49 1.39
C ARG A 127 -15.53 9.65 0.85
N SER A 128 -16.75 10.14 1.02
CA SER A 128 -17.92 9.60 0.34
C SER A 128 -18.03 10.20 -1.06
N GLU A 129 -18.65 9.46 -1.98
CA GLU A 129 -18.97 9.99 -3.28
C GLU A 129 -19.98 11.13 -3.13
N VAL A 130 -19.70 12.25 -3.78
CA VAL A 130 -20.58 13.42 -3.74
C VAL A 130 -21.77 13.14 -4.64
N GLU A 131 -22.98 13.49 -4.19
CA GLU A 131 -24.20 13.43 -5.01
C GLU A 131 -23.97 14.14 -6.35
N GLU A 132 -24.55 13.62 -7.42
CA GLU A 132 -24.32 14.10 -8.78
C GLU A 132 -24.62 15.59 -8.93
N SER A 133 -25.66 16.09 -8.29
CA SER A 133 -26.03 17.51 -8.26
C SER A 133 -24.99 18.43 -7.58
N ARG A 134 -24.09 17.87 -6.79
CA ARG A 134 -23.03 18.58 -6.03
C ARG A 134 -21.62 18.29 -6.56
N ARG A 135 -21.50 17.48 -7.61
CA ARG A 135 -20.20 17.21 -8.22
C ARG A 135 -19.72 18.45 -8.95
N GLY A 136 -18.54 18.91 -8.59
CA GLY A 136 -17.84 19.91 -9.39
C GLY A 136 -17.38 19.31 -10.72
N TYR A 137 -17.37 20.09 -11.75
CA TYR A 137 -16.81 19.72 -13.05
C TYR A 137 -15.83 20.78 -13.53
N LEU A 138 -14.86 20.33 -14.30
CA LEU A 138 -13.79 21.20 -14.77
C LEU A 138 -14.28 22.22 -15.78
N GLY A 139 -15.36 21.90 -16.52
CA GLY A 139 -15.95 22.77 -17.51
C GLY A 139 -15.07 22.95 -18.74
N ILE A 140 -14.44 21.87 -19.20
CA ILE A 140 -13.66 21.87 -20.43
C ILE A 140 -14.30 20.95 -21.49
N GLN A 141 -14.13 21.31 -22.76
CA GLN A 141 -14.32 20.40 -23.88
C GLN A 141 -12.94 20.17 -24.52
N GLY A 142 -12.59 18.91 -24.69
CA GLY A 142 -11.29 18.52 -25.18
C GLY A 142 -11.32 17.18 -25.90
N THR A 143 -10.23 16.85 -26.55
CA THR A 143 -9.98 15.54 -27.14
C THR A 143 -8.67 14.98 -26.63
N THR A 144 -8.57 13.66 -26.57
CA THR A 144 -7.32 12.99 -26.17
C THR A 144 -6.31 13.10 -27.29
N VAL A 145 -5.10 13.51 -26.94
CA VAL A 145 -3.91 13.46 -27.80
C VAL A 145 -3.13 12.21 -27.41
N ASP A 146 -3.33 11.16 -28.17
CA ASP A 146 -2.58 9.89 -28.03
C ASP A 146 -1.19 9.99 -28.66
N GLU A 147 -0.46 8.89 -28.67
CA GLU A 147 0.92 8.83 -29.17
C GLU A 147 1.03 9.12 -30.68
N GLU A 148 0.08 8.61 -31.46
CA GLU A 148 0.04 8.79 -32.90
C GLU A 148 -0.31 10.25 -33.27
N THR A 149 -1.32 10.82 -32.60
CA THR A 149 -1.70 12.22 -32.76
C THR A 149 -0.60 13.17 -32.32
N ALA A 150 0.06 12.88 -31.18
CA ALA A 150 1.18 13.67 -30.68
C ALA A 150 2.34 13.72 -31.69
N ALA A 151 2.71 12.57 -32.27
CA ALA A 151 3.77 12.48 -33.26
C ALA A 151 3.39 13.16 -34.60
N THR A 152 2.13 13.07 -35.01
CA THR A 152 1.67 13.62 -36.29
C THR A 152 1.60 15.15 -36.28
N PHE A 153 1.20 15.74 -35.15
CA PHE A 153 0.96 17.18 -35.04
C PHE A 153 2.00 17.93 -34.20
N ASP A 154 3.08 17.25 -33.80
CA ASP A 154 4.13 17.81 -32.93
C ASP A 154 3.56 18.42 -31.63
N MET A 155 2.67 17.67 -30.97
CA MET A 155 1.97 18.09 -29.76
C MET A 155 2.35 17.20 -28.55
N PRO A 156 2.30 17.72 -27.32
CA PRO A 156 2.45 16.89 -26.15
C PRO A 156 1.25 15.95 -25.99
N LYS A 157 1.50 14.71 -25.50
CA LYS A 157 0.42 13.80 -25.10
C LYS A 157 -0.41 14.40 -23.97
N GLY A 158 -1.71 14.14 -24.00
CA GLY A 158 -2.61 14.62 -22.94
C GLY A 158 -4.02 14.90 -23.45
N VAL A 159 -4.60 15.97 -22.97
CA VAL A 159 -5.92 16.45 -23.41
C VAL A 159 -5.74 17.81 -24.07
N TYR A 160 -6.09 17.89 -25.35
CA TYR A 160 -6.18 19.17 -26.06
C TYR A 160 -7.52 19.81 -25.74
N VAL A 161 -7.50 20.93 -25.00
CA VAL A 161 -8.70 21.69 -24.61
C VAL A 161 -8.97 22.73 -25.69
N TYR A 162 -10.11 22.63 -26.36
CA TYR A 162 -10.52 23.59 -27.40
C TYR A 162 -11.64 24.53 -26.94
N LYS A 163 -12.27 24.26 -25.78
CA LYS A 163 -13.29 25.14 -25.21
C LYS A 163 -13.32 25.07 -23.69
N ILE A 164 -13.46 26.21 -23.06
CA ILE A 164 -13.73 26.34 -21.62
C ILE A 164 -15.17 26.83 -21.47
N LEU A 165 -15.92 26.19 -20.57
CA LEU A 165 -17.32 26.57 -20.28
C LEU A 165 -17.32 27.59 -19.13
N GLU A 166 -18.13 28.62 -19.25
CA GLU A 166 -18.14 29.78 -18.32
C GLU A 166 -18.52 29.42 -16.88
N ASP A 167 -19.26 28.32 -16.68
CA ASP A 167 -19.73 27.84 -15.40
C ASP A 167 -18.83 26.71 -14.80
N GLY A 168 -17.72 26.39 -15.47
CA GLY A 168 -16.77 25.37 -15.05
C GLY A 168 -15.61 25.93 -14.20
N ALA A 169 -14.99 25.07 -13.42
CA ALA A 169 -13.85 25.44 -12.56
C ALA A 169 -12.61 25.94 -13.34
N ALA A 170 -12.54 25.69 -14.64
CA ALA A 170 -11.44 26.14 -15.49
C ALA A 170 -11.63 27.58 -16.03
N ALA A 171 -12.79 28.21 -15.79
CA ALA A 171 -13.13 29.52 -16.34
C ALA A 171 -12.66 30.71 -15.48
N GLY A 172 -12.23 30.45 -14.22
CA GLY A 172 -11.93 31.51 -13.27
C GLY A 172 -10.59 31.51 -12.65
#